data_3249934bb122b4bab7bec1c433234136
#
_entry.id   3249934bb122b4bab7bec1c433234136
#
_cell.length_a   1.000
_cell.length_b   1.000
_cell.length_c   1.000
_cell.angle_alpha   90.00
_cell.angle_beta   90.00
_cell.angle_gamma   90.00
#
_symmetry.space_group_name_H-M   'P 1'
#
loop_
_entity.id
_entity.type
_entity.pdbx_description
1 polymer ?
#
loop_
_entity_poly.entity_id
_entity_poly.type
_entity_poly.pdbx_seq_one_letter_code
_entity_poly.pdbx_strand_id
1 'polypeptide(L)'
;MSPAQSPTPAHVPGRAHRSPGAAWLSRAVAPVIAVIAILASLLGVAPHAQAADSFVYWGYWQQTNGSWVYSQVGAATANPADGTVEGWRWMIDEGGAKPRPPRLTATFAQLCGSTPAEAGKKRVGLVVDFGRDVDGDGKTSPPAPVTACVVVPT
;
A
#
# COMPACT_ATOMS: atom_id res chain seq x y z
N MET A 1 78.72 7.58 64.73
CA MET A 1 79.06 7.10 63.38
C MET A 1 77.84 7.15 62.55
N SER A 2 77.68 8.27 61.80
CA SER A 2 76.57 8.41 60.84
C SER A 2 77.09 8.15 59.42
N PRO A 3 76.34 7.42 58.58
CA PRO A 3 76.73 7.25 57.19
C PRO A 3 76.25 8.41 56.35
N ALA A 4 77.11 8.87 55.44
CA ALA A 4 76.85 9.92 54.46
C ALA A 4 75.81 9.57 53.41
N GLN A 5 74.91 10.49 53.14
CA GLN A 5 73.96 10.37 52.03
C GLN A 5 74.64 10.92 50.77
N SER A 6 74.59 10.13 49.71
CA SER A 6 74.98 10.52 48.36
C SER A 6 73.86 11.37 47.66
N PRO A 7 74.26 12.35 46.89
CA PRO A 7 73.22 13.21 46.17
C PRO A 7 72.70 12.51 44.91
N THR A 8 71.41 12.57 44.73
CA THR A 8 70.64 12.11 43.59
C THR A 8 70.85 13.07 42.37
N PRO A 9 71.11 12.56 41.16
CA PRO A 9 71.24 13.43 39.99
C PRO A 9 69.90 13.98 39.53
N ALA A 10 69.87 15.26 39.22
CA ALA A 10 68.74 15.98 38.71
C ALA A 10 68.35 15.48 37.31
N HIS A 11 67.10 15.12 37.18
CA HIS A 11 66.45 14.73 35.88
C HIS A 11 66.23 15.99 35.04
N VAL A 12 66.88 16.11 33.88
CA VAL A 12 66.69 17.17 32.89
C VAL A 12 65.49 16.74 31.98
N PRO A 13 64.42 17.52 31.91
CA PRO A 13 63.31 17.19 30.99
C PRO A 13 63.73 17.40 29.54
N GLY A 14 63.72 16.31 28.76
CA GLY A 14 63.98 16.32 27.32
C GLY A 14 62.93 17.16 26.60
N ARG A 15 63.38 18.19 25.86
CA ARG A 15 62.57 19.04 25.01
C ARG A 15 62.04 18.22 23.84
N ALA A 16 60.73 17.89 23.85
CA ALA A 16 60.09 17.24 22.74
C ALA A 16 60.09 18.19 21.51
N HIS A 17 60.83 17.83 20.50
CA HIS A 17 60.75 18.44 19.17
C HIS A 17 59.36 18.13 18.56
N ARG A 18 58.46 19.10 18.63
CA ARG A 18 57.23 19.05 17.84
C ARG A 18 57.58 19.42 16.40
N SER A 19 57.52 18.49 15.50
CA SER A 19 57.61 18.69 14.06
C SER A 19 56.43 19.56 13.60
N PRO A 20 56.63 20.71 12.95
CA PRO A 20 55.56 21.62 12.55
C PRO A 20 54.73 21.13 11.35
N GLY A 21 55.04 19.96 10.79
CA GLY A 21 54.41 19.44 9.57
C GLY A 21 53.10 18.66 9.76
N ALA A 22 52.76 18.19 10.99
CA ALA A 22 51.58 17.36 11.17
C ALA A 22 50.27 18.07 11.54
N ALA A 23 50.35 19.36 11.90
CA ALA A 23 49.18 20.06 12.45
C ALA A 23 48.24 20.69 11.39
N TRP A 24 48.71 20.89 10.17
CA TRP A 24 47.85 21.46 9.11
C TRP A 24 47.21 20.38 8.20
N LEU A 25 47.80 19.19 8.11
CA LEU A 25 47.14 18.04 7.46
C LEU A 25 45.88 17.59 8.23
N SER A 26 45.89 17.66 9.56
CA SER A 26 44.71 17.31 10.37
C SER A 26 43.57 18.32 10.28
N ARG A 27 43.87 19.59 9.92
CA ARG A 27 42.84 20.64 9.76
C ARG A 27 42.07 20.55 8.44
N ALA A 28 42.69 19.95 7.40
CA ALA A 28 42.03 19.79 6.09
C ALA A 28 41.24 18.48 6.01
N VAL A 29 41.61 17.44 6.77
CA VAL A 29 40.97 16.13 6.72
C VAL A 29 39.65 16.11 7.52
N ALA A 30 39.60 16.82 8.64
CA ALA A 30 38.39 16.84 9.49
C ALA A 30 37.11 17.33 8.77
N PRO A 31 37.11 18.42 7.98
CA PRO A 31 35.91 18.87 7.26
C PRO A 31 35.52 17.92 6.13
N VAL A 32 36.47 17.22 5.49
CA VAL A 32 36.19 16.25 4.43
C VAL A 32 35.48 15.04 5.00
N ILE A 33 35.92 14.51 6.13
CA ILE A 33 35.27 13.39 6.81
C ILE A 33 33.86 13.77 7.27
N ALA A 34 33.66 14.99 7.76
CA ALA A 34 32.35 15.49 8.16
C ALA A 34 31.36 15.59 6.97
N VAL A 35 31.81 16.07 5.82
CA VAL A 35 31.00 16.14 4.60
C VAL A 35 30.66 14.72 4.09
N ILE A 36 31.59 13.79 4.09
CA ILE A 36 31.33 12.41 3.68
C ILE A 36 30.33 11.75 4.64
N ALA A 37 30.42 11.98 5.94
CA ALA A 37 29.49 11.42 6.92
C ALA A 37 28.06 11.99 6.75
N ILE A 38 27.93 13.30 6.43
CA ILE A 38 26.63 13.91 6.14
C ILE A 38 26.04 13.36 4.85
N LEU A 39 26.84 13.20 3.80
CA LEU A 39 26.38 12.62 2.53
C LEU A 39 25.99 11.14 2.70
N ALA A 40 26.72 10.38 3.48
CA ALA A 40 26.39 8.99 3.78
C ALA A 40 25.08 8.88 4.60
N SER A 41 24.83 9.79 5.54
CA SER A 41 23.58 9.81 6.29
C SER A 41 22.36 10.24 5.45
N LEU A 42 22.55 11.09 4.45
CA LEU A 42 21.49 11.45 3.50
C LEU A 42 21.15 10.31 2.51
N LEU A 43 22.13 9.48 2.15
CA LEU A 43 21.93 8.30 1.30
C LEU A 43 21.34 7.09 2.06
N GLY A 44 21.50 7.05 3.38
CA GLY A 44 21.03 5.93 4.21
C GLY A 44 19.56 6.00 4.66
N VAL A 45 18.87 7.12 4.43
CA VAL A 45 17.46 7.31 4.81
C VAL A 45 16.57 7.31 3.55
N ALA A 46 16.81 6.37 2.63
CA ALA A 46 15.76 6.05 1.68
C ALA A 46 14.63 5.36 2.48
N PRO A 47 13.41 5.92 2.55
CA PRO A 47 12.29 5.16 3.09
C PRO A 47 12.20 3.90 2.24
N HIS A 48 12.28 2.73 2.87
CA HIS A 48 11.95 1.49 2.22
C HIS A 48 10.47 1.63 1.88
N ALA A 49 10.16 1.93 0.63
CA ALA A 49 8.81 1.79 0.12
C ALA A 49 8.50 0.29 0.26
N GLN A 50 7.84 -0.08 1.35
CA GLN A 50 7.19 -1.38 1.43
C GLN A 50 6.13 -1.34 0.33
N ALA A 51 6.35 -2.10 -0.73
CA ALA A 51 5.29 -2.40 -1.66
C ALA A 51 4.17 -3.02 -0.81
N ALA A 52 3.07 -2.32 -0.63
CA ALA A 52 1.90 -2.91 -0.02
C ALA A 52 1.54 -4.12 -0.88
N ASP A 53 1.37 -5.28 -0.24
CA ASP A 53 0.93 -6.48 -0.93
C ASP A 53 -0.39 -6.15 -1.63
N SER A 54 -0.37 -6.11 -2.95
CA SER A 54 -1.57 -5.91 -3.75
C SER A 54 -2.20 -7.27 -4.02
N PHE A 55 -3.49 -7.38 -3.80
CA PHE A 55 -4.26 -8.58 -4.12
C PHE A 55 -5.48 -8.23 -4.97
N VAL A 56 -5.94 -9.17 -5.75
CA VAL A 56 -7.13 -9.01 -6.59
C VAL A 56 -8.29 -9.79 -5.99
N TYR A 57 -9.49 -9.23 -6.10
CA TYR A 57 -10.69 -9.83 -5.52
C TYR A 57 -11.97 -9.36 -6.22
N TRP A 58 -13.07 -10.10 -5.99
CA TRP A 58 -14.40 -9.68 -6.36
C TRP A 58 -15.00 -8.79 -5.27
N GLY A 59 -15.15 -7.48 -5.55
CA GLY A 59 -15.93 -6.59 -4.71
C GLY A 59 -17.43 -6.82 -4.95
N TYR A 60 -18.23 -6.79 -3.87
CA TYR A 60 -19.67 -6.93 -3.91
C TYR A 60 -20.35 -5.61 -3.57
N TRP A 61 -21.35 -5.25 -4.35
CA TRP A 61 -22.03 -3.97 -4.34
C TRP A 61 -23.53 -4.13 -4.39
N GLN A 62 -24.25 -3.23 -3.73
CA GLN A 62 -25.69 -3.15 -3.79
C GLN A 62 -26.10 -1.79 -4.36
N GLN A 63 -27.11 -1.76 -5.19
CA GLN A 63 -27.60 -0.50 -5.71
C GLN A 63 -28.68 0.09 -4.79
N THR A 64 -28.47 1.34 -4.38
CA THR A 64 -29.40 2.10 -3.56
C THR A 64 -29.65 3.44 -4.25
N ASN A 65 -30.91 3.73 -4.58
CA ASN A 65 -31.30 4.97 -5.27
C ASN A 65 -30.47 5.24 -6.55
N GLY A 66 -30.21 4.19 -7.33
CA GLY A 66 -29.46 4.29 -8.58
C GLY A 66 -27.94 4.44 -8.41
N SER A 67 -27.42 4.40 -7.19
CA SER A 67 -26.00 4.50 -6.89
C SER A 67 -25.45 3.21 -6.28
N TRP A 68 -24.21 2.86 -6.62
CA TRP A 68 -23.53 1.71 -6.04
C TRP A 68 -23.04 2.00 -4.62
N VAL A 69 -23.38 1.12 -3.69
CA VAL A 69 -22.89 1.11 -2.30
C VAL A 69 -22.12 -0.17 -2.07
N TYR A 70 -20.90 -0.05 -1.58
CA TYR A 70 -20.07 -1.22 -1.24
C TYR A 70 -20.69 -1.99 -0.10
N SER A 71 -20.92 -3.29 -0.30
CA SER A 71 -21.55 -4.12 0.70
C SER A 71 -20.58 -4.41 1.86
N GLN A 72 -21.07 -4.24 3.08
CA GLN A 72 -20.33 -4.58 4.30
C GLN A 72 -20.43 -6.05 4.68
N VAL A 73 -21.26 -6.80 3.97
CA VAL A 73 -21.40 -8.27 4.13
C VAL A 73 -20.97 -8.95 2.85
N GLY A 74 -20.45 -10.16 2.97
CA GLY A 74 -20.10 -10.96 1.80
C GLY A 74 -21.35 -11.42 1.02
N ALA A 75 -21.21 -11.58 -0.29
CA ALA A 75 -22.31 -12.03 -1.15
C ALA A 75 -22.97 -13.34 -0.69
N ALA A 76 -22.19 -14.23 -0.05
CA ALA A 76 -22.72 -15.50 0.48
C ALA A 76 -23.70 -15.35 1.65
N THR A 77 -23.65 -14.21 2.36
CA THR A 77 -24.53 -13.89 3.50
C THR A 77 -25.58 -12.85 3.17
N ALA A 78 -25.46 -12.22 2.01
CA ALA A 78 -26.43 -11.23 1.54
C ALA A 78 -27.75 -11.93 1.16
N ASN A 79 -28.85 -11.31 1.52
CA ASN A 79 -30.18 -11.78 1.13
C ASN A 79 -30.94 -10.65 0.42
N PRO A 80 -30.64 -10.38 -0.87
CA PRO A 80 -31.25 -9.31 -1.62
C PRO A 80 -32.78 -9.49 -1.70
N ALA A 81 -33.53 -8.41 -1.61
CA ALA A 81 -35.00 -8.42 -1.77
C ALA A 81 -35.39 -8.51 -3.25
N ASP A 82 -36.67 -8.85 -3.53
CA ASP A 82 -37.23 -8.69 -4.88
C ASP A 82 -37.11 -7.24 -5.31
N GLY A 83 -36.66 -7.01 -6.54
CA GLY A 83 -36.54 -5.66 -7.10
C GLY A 83 -35.18 -4.99 -6.86
N THR A 84 -34.25 -5.64 -6.21
CA THR A 84 -32.90 -5.08 -6.01
C THR A 84 -31.98 -5.32 -7.22
N VAL A 85 -30.89 -4.56 -7.27
CA VAL A 85 -29.80 -4.74 -8.24
C VAL A 85 -28.50 -4.93 -7.47
N GLU A 86 -27.84 -6.04 -7.74
CA GLU A 86 -26.59 -6.43 -7.12
C GLU A 86 -25.45 -6.37 -8.14
N GLY A 87 -24.25 -6.00 -7.68
CA GLY A 87 -23.09 -5.82 -8.54
C GLY A 87 -21.86 -6.53 -8.03
N TRP A 88 -21.13 -7.14 -8.93
CA TRP A 88 -19.78 -7.67 -8.68
C TRP A 88 -18.79 -6.96 -9.57
N ARG A 89 -17.63 -6.61 -9.00
CA ARG A 89 -16.52 -6.10 -9.78
C ARG A 89 -15.22 -6.75 -9.38
N TRP A 90 -14.52 -7.27 -10.39
CA TRP A 90 -13.12 -7.66 -10.25
C TRP A 90 -12.23 -6.44 -10.14
N MET A 91 -11.40 -6.38 -9.11
CA MET A 91 -10.53 -5.24 -8.86
C MET A 91 -9.27 -5.62 -8.11
N ILE A 92 -8.23 -4.81 -8.28
CA ILE A 92 -7.02 -4.86 -7.45
C ILE A 92 -7.20 -3.96 -6.22
N ASP A 93 -6.74 -4.45 -5.07
CA ASP A 93 -6.53 -3.61 -3.89
C ASP A 93 -5.22 -2.82 -4.07
N GLU A 94 -5.34 -1.52 -4.07
CA GLU A 94 -4.22 -0.58 -4.22
C GLU A 94 -3.74 -0.05 -2.86
N GLY A 95 -3.77 -0.89 -1.81
CA GLY A 95 -3.22 -0.52 -0.50
C GLY A 95 -4.09 0.47 0.28
N GLY A 96 -5.39 0.19 0.40
CA GLY A 96 -6.34 1.01 1.17
C GLY A 96 -7.08 2.06 0.35
N ALA A 97 -6.95 2.03 -0.98
CA ALA A 97 -7.82 2.81 -1.85
C ALA A 97 -9.29 2.36 -1.69
N LYS A 98 -10.23 3.28 -1.85
CA LYS A 98 -11.65 2.93 -1.80
C LYS A 98 -11.98 1.93 -2.91
N PRO A 99 -12.72 0.84 -2.60
CA PRO A 99 -13.19 -0.10 -3.60
C PRO A 99 -13.94 0.61 -4.75
N ARG A 100 -13.64 0.23 -5.97
CA ARG A 100 -14.25 0.83 -7.16
C ARG A 100 -15.57 0.12 -7.50
N PRO A 101 -16.67 0.87 -7.73
CA PRO A 101 -17.95 0.28 -8.09
C PRO A 101 -17.94 -0.32 -9.52
N PRO A 102 -18.92 -1.18 -9.86
CA PRO A 102 -19.13 -1.62 -11.24
C PRO A 102 -19.23 -0.42 -12.20
N ARG A 103 -18.61 -0.55 -13.38
CA ARG A 103 -18.60 0.51 -14.41
C ARG A 103 -19.94 0.69 -15.10
N LEU A 104 -20.79 -0.34 -15.07
CA LEU A 104 -22.14 -0.28 -15.61
C LEU A 104 -23.15 -0.08 -14.48
N THR A 105 -24.07 0.84 -14.70
CA THR A 105 -25.24 1.05 -13.83
C THR A 105 -26.48 0.78 -14.65
N ALA A 106 -27.37 -0.07 -14.15
CA ALA A 106 -28.65 -0.36 -14.77
C ALA A 106 -29.72 -0.41 -13.69
N THR A 107 -30.94 0.02 -14.03
CA THR A 107 -32.07 -0.06 -13.11
C THR A 107 -32.65 -1.48 -13.10
N PHE A 108 -33.36 -1.83 -12.02
CA PHE A 108 -34.09 -3.10 -11.96
C PHE A 108 -35.07 -3.24 -13.14
N ALA A 109 -35.76 -2.17 -13.52
CA ALA A 109 -36.70 -2.19 -14.66
C ALA A 109 -35.99 -2.51 -15.98
N GLN A 110 -34.76 -2.00 -16.19
CA GLN A 110 -33.97 -2.32 -17.38
C GLN A 110 -33.52 -3.77 -17.41
N LEU A 111 -33.19 -4.35 -16.24
CA LEU A 111 -32.67 -5.71 -16.13
C LEU A 111 -33.78 -6.76 -16.08
N CYS A 112 -34.82 -6.50 -15.30
CA CYS A 112 -35.88 -7.48 -14.97
C CYS A 112 -37.28 -7.09 -15.42
N GLY A 113 -37.46 -5.95 -16.11
CA GLY A 113 -38.78 -5.46 -16.48
C GLY A 113 -39.60 -6.42 -17.34
N SER A 114 -38.96 -7.24 -18.16
CA SER A 114 -39.61 -8.29 -18.96
C SER A 114 -39.76 -9.63 -18.26
N THR A 115 -39.20 -9.79 -17.06
CA THR A 115 -39.27 -11.03 -16.28
C THR A 115 -40.47 -11.00 -15.34
N PRO A 116 -41.47 -11.88 -15.50
CA PRO A 116 -42.64 -11.86 -14.63
C PRO A 116 -42.31 -12.22 -13.20
N ALA A 117 -43.06 -11.67 -12.24
CA ALA A 117 -42.97 -12.08 -10.85
C ALA A 117 -43.63 -13.46 -10.68
N GLU A 118 -43.03 -14.30 -9.84
CA GLU A 118 -43.52 -15.63 -9.52
C GLU A 118 -43.72 -15.75 -8.01
N ALA A 119 -44.79 -16.42 -7.60
CA ALA A 119 -45.07 -16.65 -6.18
C ALA A 119 -43.95 -17.50 -5.52
N GLY A 120 -43.47 -17.07 -4.33
CA GLY A 120 -42.39 -17.74 -3.60
C GLY A 120 -40.99 -17.53 -4.20
N LYS A 121 -40.88 -16.63 -5.18
CA LYS A 121 -39.59 -16.27 -5.79
C LYS A 121 -39.36 -14.74 -5.76
N LYS A 122 -38.13 -14.37 -5.88
CA LYS A 122 -37.67 -12.99 -6.02
C LYS A 122 -36.81 -12.84 -7.27
N ARG A 123 -36.90 -11.67 -7.89
CA ARG A 123 -36.10 -11.27 -9.05
C ARG A 123 -35.03 -10.32 -8.58
N VAL A 124 -33.81 -10.57 -8.98
CA VAL A 124 -32.65 -9.73 -8.67
C VAL A 124 -31.92 -9.41 -9.96
N GLY A 125 -31.73 -8.10 -10.21
CA GLY A 125 -30.89 -7.65 -11.31
C GLY A 125 -29.41 -7.85 -10.95
N LEU A 126 -28.62 -8.35 -11.90
CA LEU A 126 -27.18 -8.56 -11.71
C LEU A 126 -26.38 -7.72 -12.68
N VAL A 127 -25.28 -7.16 -12.18
CA VAL A 127 -24.22 -6.54 -12.97
C VAL A 127 -22.91 -7.18 -12.58
N VAL A 128 -22.20 -7.80 -13.53
CA VAL A 128 -20.90 -8.39 -13.31
C VAL A 128 -19.87 -7.66 -14.17
N ASP A 129 -18.94 -6.97 -13.51
CA ASP A 129 -17.86 -6.21 -14.14
C ASP A 129 -16.53 -6.91 -13.90
N PHE A 130 -15.92 -7.39 -14.98
CA PHE A 130 -14.65 -8.12 -14.95
C PHE A 130 -13.42 -7.23 -14.75
N GLY A 131 -13.62 -5.93 -14.46
CA GLY A 131 -12.53 -5.02 -14.18
C GLY A 131 -11.96 -4.35 -15.43
N ARG A 132 -10.74 -3.84 -15.30
CA ARG A 132 -9.94 -3.21 -16.35
C ARG A 132 -8.65 -4.01 -16.53
N ASP A 133 -7.89 -3.74 -17.59
CA ASP A 133 -6.60 -4.35 -17.83
C ASP A 133 -5.67 -4.29 -16.62
N VAL A 134 -5.67 -3.14 -15.92
CA VAL A 134 -4.87 -2.93 -14.70
C VAL A 134 -5.36 -3.71 -13.47
N ASP A 135 -6.57 -4.24 -13.51
CA ASP A 135 -7.16 -5.05 -12.43
C ASP A 135 -6.85 -6.56 -12.60
N GLY A 136 -6.07 -6.93 -13.62
CA GLY A 136 -5.71 -8.29 -13.97
C GLY A 136 -4.21 -8.49 -14.15
N ASP A 137 -3.84 -9.46 -14.97
CA ASP A 137 -2.44 -9.80 -15.27
C ASP A 137 -1.77 -8.87 -16.30
N GLY A 138 -2.51 -7.89 -16.81
CA GLY A 138 -2.05 -6.95 -17.84
C GLY A 138 -1.80 -7.55 -19.22
N LYS A 139 -2.15 -8.82 -19.44
CA LYS A 139 -1.92 -9.53 -20.71
C LYS A 139 -3.19 -9.72 -21.54
N THR A 140 -4.31 -9.84 -20.85
CA THR A 140 -5.61 -10.09 -21.47
C THR A 140 -6.59 -9.02 -21.04
N SER A 141 -7.17 -8.31 -22.02
CA SER A 141 -8.24 -7.35 -21.71
C SER A 141 -9.48 -8.07 -21.23
N PRO A 142 -10.04 -7.67 -20.07
CA PRO A 142 -11.25 -8.28 -19.55
C PRO A 142 -12.44 -7.97 -20.43
N PRO A 143 -13.44 -8.86 -20.49
CA PRO A 143 -14.66 -8.61 -21.24
C PRO A 143 -15.43 -7.39 -20.70
N ALA A 144 -16.32 -6.87 -21.50
CA ALA A 144 -17.27 -5.84 -21.08
C ALA A 144 -18.13 -6.36 -19.92
N PRO A 145 -18.64 -5.47 -19.05
CA PRO A 145 -19.61 -5.85 -18.04
C PRO A 145 -20.82 -6.55 -18.63
N VAL A 146 -21.28 -7.58 -17.95
CA VAL A 146 -22.49 -8.33 -18.33
C VAL A 146 -23.61 -8.08 -17.33
N THR A 147 -24.86 -8.25 -17.77
CA THR A 147 -26.04 -8.08 -16.94
C THR A 147 -26.96 -9.27 -17.08
N ALA A 148 -27.74 -9.53 -16.03
CA ALA A 148 -28.76 -10.57 -16.03
C ALA A 148 -29.93 -10.20 -15.10
N CYS A 149 -31.08 -10.79 -15.34
CA CYS A 149 -32.15 -10.91 -14.33
C CYS A 149 -32.16 -12.36 -13.85
N VAL A 150 -32.04 -12.58 -12.54
CA VAL A 150 -32.13 -13.90 -11.94
C VAL A 150 -33.38 -14.03 -11.09
N VAL A 151 -34.00 -15.22 -11.14
CA VAL A 151 -35.17 -15.55 -10.34
C VAL A 151 -34.78 -16.66 -9.39
N VAL A 152 -34.87 -16.38 -8.10
CA VAL A 152 -34.45 -17.32 -7.04
C VAL A 152 -35.54 -17.48 -5.99
N PRO A 153 -35.57 -18.55 -5.22
CA PRO A 153 -36.51 -18.72 -4.10
C PRO A 153 -36.38 -17.57 -3.07
N THR A 154 -37.50 -17.19 -2.42
CA THR A 154 -37.52 -16.19 -1.33
C THR A 154 -36.96 -16.75 -0.03
#